data_5bc5fa6c12f028757f820b8936799a58
#
_entry.id   5bc5fa6c12f028757f820b8936799a58
#
_cell.length_a   1.000
_cell.length_b   1.000
_cell.length_c   1.000
_cell.angle_alpha   90.00
_cell.angle_beta   90.00
_cell.angle_gamma   90.00
#
_symmetry.space_group_name_H-M   'P 1'
#
loop_
_entity.id
_entity.type
_entity.pdbx_description
1 polymer ?
#
loop_
_entity_poly.entity_id
_entity_poly.type
_entity_poly.pdbx_seq_one_letter_code
_entity_poly.pdbx_strand_id
1 'polypeptide(L)'
;MKIGFDNNKYLTMQSAHIRERIAQFDNKLYLEFGGKLFDDYHASRVLPGFQPDSKLQMLLQLKDQAEIVVVISAEDIVNNKVRGDYGITYDMDVLRLIDAFQGVGLFVGSVCVTMYTAHPDVENFEAKLNSLGIRTFRHYKIAGYPNDVAHIVSDDGYGKNDYIETQRPLVVITAPGPGSGKMAVCLSQLYHEYKRGVRAGYAKFEAFPIWNLPLKHPVNLAYEAATADLNDVNMIDPFHLEAYGETTVNYNRDIEIFPVVNAMFELIAGKSPYRSPTDMGVNMAGNCIIDDEVCREASLKEIVRRYYKCMCDQKVSGVVKQDRFKLELLMNQAGIAPGDREVEKKAAACSEAIDGAPAAAIELADGSIVTGKTGPLLGAASSALLNALKRLAGIDQEIDLVSSKAIEPIQQLKTTYLGSKNPRLHTDEILIALSSSAYENPIAAAAMRELPKLRGCDIHTTVILSGVDIDTLKKLGLNLTSAPHYEEEDRMYHKR
;
A
#
# COMPACT_ATOMS: atom_id res chain seq x y z
N MET A 1 14.08 14.91 7.31
CA MET A 1 12.89 14.21 7.87
C MET A 1 13.33 13.49 9.14
N LYS A 2 12.60 13.63 10.25
CA LYS A 2 12.86 12.86 11.47
C LYS A 2 12.58 11.38 11.21
N ILE A 3 13.37 10.49 11.80
CA ILE A 3 13.23 9.03 11.66
C ILE A 3 12.63 8.50 12.96
N GLY A 4 11.49 7.80 12.86
CA GLY A 4 10.80 7.17 14.00
C GLY A 4 10.93 5.65 13.99
N PHE A 5 11.45 5.05 12.94
CA PHE A 5 11.50 3.60 12.74
C PHE A 5 12.87 3.14 12.23
N ASP A 6 13.44 2.12 12.87
CA ASP A 6 14.69 1.49 12.45
C ASP A 6 14.41 0.33 11.47
N ASN A 7 14.55 0.62 10.18
CA ASN A 7 14.30 -0.37 9.13
C ASN A 7 15.30 -1.54 9.14
N ASN A 8 16.57 -1.28 9.45
CA ASN A 8 17.59 -2.35 9.46
C ASN A 8 17.35 -3.32 10.62
N LYS A 9 17.01 -2.79 11.81
CA LYS A 9 16.58 -3.61 12.95
C LYS A 9 15.37 -4.45 12.61
N TYR A 10 14.37 -3.86 11.93
CA TYR A 10 13.17 -4.57 11.48
C TYR A 10 13.50 -5.74 10.55
N LEU A 11 14.30 -5.52 9.51
CA LEU A 11 14.71 -6.57 8.57
C LEU A 11 15.41 -7.73 9.30
N THR A 12 16.30 -7.41 10.24
CA THR A 12 17.05 -8.40 11.03
C THR A 12 16.12 -9.20 11.95
N MET A 13 15.29 -8.51 12.75
CA MET A 13 14.40 -9.17 13.71
C MET A 13 13.32 -10.00 13.01
N GLN A 14 12.71 -9.46 11.96
CA GLN A 14 11.63 -10.14 11.24
C GLN A 14 12.15 -11.42 10.56
N SER A 15 13.32 -11.36 9.90
CA SER A 15 13.90 -12.54 9.26
C SER A 15 14.40 -13.58 10.27
N ALA A 16 14.91 -13.16 11.42
CA ALA A 16 15.30 -14.06 12.50
C ALA A 16 14.07 -14.81 13.07
N HIS A 17 12.99 -14.09 13.33
CA HIS A 17 11.74 -14.68 13.85
C HIS A 17 11.11 -15.67 12.86
N ILE A 18 11.19 -15.40 11.54
CA ILE A 18 10.75 -16.38 10.52
C ILE A 18 11.62 -17.64 10.56
N ARG A 19 12.95 -17.51 10.70
CA ARG A 19 13.85 -18.69 10.84
C ARG A 19 13.54 -19.52 12.09
N GLU A 20 13.23 -18.88 13.21
CA GLU A 20 12.80 -19.55 14.43
C GLU A 20 11.51 -20.33 14.19
N ARG A 21 10.54 -19.73 13.47
CA ARG A 21 9.29 -20.42 13.10
C ARG A 21 9.55 -21.63 12.19
N ILE A 22 10.43 -21.54 11.21
CA ILE A 22 10.82 -22.68 10.34
C ILE A 22 11.37 -23.83 11.19
N ALA A 23 12.25 -23.51 12.16
CA ALA A 23 12.88 -24.51 13.03
C ALA A 23 11.88 -25.22 13.98
N GLN A 24 10.74 -24.62 14.29
CA GLN A 24 9.68 -25.21 15.12
C GLN A 24 8.91 -26.33 14.42
N PHE A 25 8.95 -26.43 13.07
CA PHE A 25 8.07 -27.28 12.26
C PHE A 25 8.83 -28.11 11.22
N ASP A 26 9.56 -29.11 11.65
CA ASP A 26 10.31 -30.06 10.80
C ASP A 26 11.01 -29.38 9.59
N ASN A 27 11.47 -28.14 9.81
CA ASN A 27 12.08 -27.29 8.78
C ASN A 27 11.17 -26.99 7.57
N LYS A 28 9.84 -26.84 7.78
CA LYS A 28 8.83 -26.52 6.75
C LYS A 28 7.80 -25.52 7.26
N LEU A 29 7.75 -24.34 6.64
CA LEU A 29 6.84 -23.26 7.00
C LEU A 29 6.12 -22.72 5.78
N TYR A 30 4.79 -22.68 5.83
CA TYR A 30 3.93 -21.96 4.88
C TYR A 30 3.65 -20.57 5.44
N LEU A 31 4.20 -19.55 4.78
CA LEU A 31 4.07 -18.14 5.18
C LEU A 31 3.05 -17.45 4.28
N GLU A 32 1.86 -17.19 4.82
CA GLU A 32 0.89 -16.34 4.13
C GLU A 32 1.40 -14.89 4.12
N PHE A 33 1.59 -14.35 2.93
CA PHE A 33 2.11 -13.02 2.77
C PHE A 33 1.01 -12.06 2.31
N GLY A 34 0.58 -11.20 3.22
CA GLY A 34 -0.44 -10.19 2.98
C GLY A 34 0.13 -8.83 2.55
N GLY A 35 -0.71 -8.03 1.90
CA GLY A 35 -0.41 -6.66 1.55
C GLY A 35 0.57 -6.49 0.37
N LYS A 36 1.05 -5.26 0.18
CA LYS A 36 1.96 -4.89 -0.91
C LYS A 36 3.40 -5.27 -0.57
N LEU A 37 4.06 -6.01 -1.47
CA LEU A 37 5.44 -6.47 -1.30
C LEU A 37 6.47 -5.43 -1.75
N PHE A 38 6.16 -4.68 -2.82
CA PHE A 38 7.11 -3.78 -3.47
C PHE A 38 6.91 -2.30 -3.09
N ASP A 39 5.66 -1.92 -2.75
CA ASP A 39 5.25 -0.52 -2.66
C ASP A 39 4.38 -0.28 -1.42
N ASP A 40 4.89 -0.63 -0.22
CA ASP A 40 4.17 -0.39 1.03
C ASP A 40 4.31 1.07 1.48
N TYR A 41 3.72 1.96 0.69
CA TYR A 41 3.71 3.39 1.01
C TYR A 41 2.89 3.74 2.25
N HIS A 42 1.96 2.89 2.68
CA HIS A 42 1.25 3.13 3.93
C HIS A 42 2.21 3.00 5.11
N ALA A 43 2.94 1.89 5.18
CA ALA A 43 3.91 1.65 6.24
C ALA A 43 4.96 2.77 6.29
N SER A 44 5.51 3.18 5.15
CA SER A 44 6.52 4.25 5.09
C SER A 44 6.00 5.63 5.51
N ARG A 45 4.69 5.88 5.39
CA ARG A 45 4.08 7.15 5.85
C ARG A 45 3.79 7.16 7.33
N VAL A 46 3.40 6.03 7.93
CA VAL A 46 3.05 5.97 9.37
C VAL A 46 4.24 5.62 10.25
N LEU A 47 5.29 5.04 9.67
CA LEU A 47 6.54 4.67 10.33
C LEU A 47 7.71 5.33 9.59
N PRO A 48 8.00 6.63 9.82
CA PRO A 48 9.09 7.33 9.14
C PRO A 48 10.44 6.64 9.37
N GLY A 49 11.05 6.18 8.29
CA GLY A 49 12.24 5.31 8.29
C GLY A 49 11.98 3.93 7.67
N PHE A 50 10.73 3.43 7.70
CA PHE A 50 10.34 2.21 6.99
C PHE A 50 10.46 2.42 5.48
N GLN A 51 11.15 1.53 4.78
CA GLN A 51 11.28 1.59 3.33
C GLN A 51 10.12 0.87 2.64
N PRO A 52 9.54 1.42 1.54
CA PRO A 52 8.39 0.81 0.86
C PRO A 52 8.62 -0.63 0.41
N ASP A 53 9.87 -1.02 0.12
CA ASP A 53 10.29 -2.35 -0.31
C ASP A 53 10.85 -3.22 0.83
N SER A 54 10.70 -2.81 2.11
CA SER A 54 11.25 -3.54 3.27
C SER A 54 10.83 -5.01 3.30
N LYS A 55 9.59 -5.30 2.90
CA LYS A 55 9.09 -6.68 2.84
C LYS A 55 9.86 -7.52 1.83
N LEU A 56 10.17 -6.95 0.68
CA LEU A 56 11.00 -7.59 -0.33
C LEU A 56 12.43 -7.77 0.17
N GLN A 57 13.03 -6.73 0.76
CA GLN A 57 14.38 -6.80 1.32
C GLN A 57 14.51 -7.88 2.39
N MET A 58 13.48 -8.04 3.23
CA MET A 58 13.42 -9.13 4.22
C MET A 58 13.40 -10.50 3.55
N LEU A 59 12.58 -10.70 2.49
CA LEU A 59 12.57 -11.96 1.73
C LEU A 59 13.91 -12.24 1.07
N LEU A 60 14.63 -11.22 0.60
CA LEU A 60 15.97 -11.39 0.01
C LEU A 60 16.99 -11.88 1.05
N GLN A 61 16.84 -11.55 2.35
CA GLN A 61 17.66 -12.15 3.40
C GLN A 61 17.38 -13.64 3.63
N LEU A 62 16.25 -14.15 3.12
CA LEU A 62 15.81 -15.54 3.20
C LEU A 62 15.82 -16.25 1.84
N LYS A 63 16.39 -15.64 0.79
CA LYS A 63 16.26 -16.05 -0.61
C LYS A 63 16.62 -17.52 -0.84
N ASP A 64 17.66 -18.02 -0.17
CA ASP A 64 18.13 -19.41 -0.35
C ASP A 64 17.19 -20.44 0.30
N GLN A 65 16.36 -20.02 1.23
CA GLN A 65 15.40 -20.83 1.96
C GLN A 65 13.94 -20.63 1.48
N ALA A 66 13.68 -19.54 0.73
CA ALA A 66 12.34 -19.15 0.32
C ALA A 66 11.98 -19.61 -1.10
N GLU A 67 10.79 -20.17 -1.24
CA GLU A 67 10.11 -20.47 -2.50
C GLU A 67 8.79 -19.72 -2.55
N ILE A 68 8.52 -19.02 -3.65
CA ILE A 68 7.31 -18.24 -3.84
C ILE A 68 6.27 -19.08 -4.58
N VAL A 69 5.07 -19.14 -4.05
CA VAL A 69 3.87 -19.64 -4.72
C VAL A 69 2.90 -18.46 -4.88
N VAL A 70 2.56 -18.12 -6.11
CA VAL A 70 1.61 -17.05 -6.40
C VAL A 70 0.21 -17.65 -6.52
N VAL A 71 -0.76 -17.05 -5.82
CA VAL A 71 -2.14 -17.55 -5.77
C VAL A 71 -3.06 -16.59 -6.52
N ILE A 72 -3.94 -17.13 -7.35
CA ILE A 72 -4.99 -16.37 -8.06
C ILE A 72 -6.29 -17.15 -8.07
N SER A 73 -7.43 -16.47 -7.90
CA SER A 73 -8.74 -17.09 -8.01
C SER A 73 -9.16 -17.26 -9.48
N ALA A 74 -9.76 -18.39 -9.83
CA ALA A 74 -10.37 -18.60 -11.14
C ALA A 74 -11.45 -17.54 -11.44
N GLU A 75 -12.23 -17.13 -10.43
CA GLU A 75 -13.23 -16.07 -10.58
C GLU A 75 -12.61 -14.72 -10.93
N ASP A 76 -11.44 -14.38 -10.34
CA ASP A 76 -10.73 -13.13 -10.66
C ASP A 76 -10.19 -13.11 -12.11
N ILE A 77 -9.80 -14.28 -12.66
CA ILE A 77 -9.39 -14.43 -14.06
C ILE A 77 -10.60 -14.22 -14.98
N VAL A 78 -11.67 -14.97 -14.75
CA VAL A 78 -12.89 -14.93 -15.60
C VAL A 78 -13.52 -13.53 -15.60
N ASN A 79 -13.54 -12.85 -14.46
CA ASN A 79 -14.10 -11.50 -14.33
C ASN A 79 -13.14 -10.39 -14.78
N ASN A 80 -11.96 -10.72 -15.26
CA ASN A 80 -10.93 -9.74 -15.62
C ASN A 80 -10.73 -8.68 -14.52
N LYS A 81 -10.66 -9.12 -13.27
CA LYS A 81 -10.56 -8.22 -12.12
C LYS A 81 -9.32 -7.36 -12.21
N VAL A 82 -9.52 -6.05 -12.15
CA VAL A 82 -8.45 -5.06 -12.31
C VAL A 82 -7.89 -4.64 -10.96
N ARG A 83 -6.59 -4.56 -10.88
CA ARG A 83 -5.87 -4.01 -9.75
C ARG A 83 -5.87 -2.48 -9.84
N GLY A 84 -6.55 -1.82 -8.89
CA GLY A 84 -6.85 -0.39 -8.96
C GLY A 84 -5.65 0.56 -8.90
N ASP A 85 -4.48 0.11 -8.42
CA ASP A 85 -3.27 0.93 -8.32
C ASP A 85 -2.39 0.87 -9.59
N TYR A 86 -2.48 -0.21 -10.38
CA TYR A 86 -1.73 -0.38 -11.63
C TYR A 86 -2.60 -0.36 -12.88
N GLY A 87 -3.92 -0.51 -12.74
CA GLY A 87 -4.83 -0.56 -13.89
C GLY A 87 -4.68 -1.81 -14.78
N ILE A 88 -4.03 -2.87 -14.27
CA ILE A 88 -3.84 -4.15 -14.95
C ILE A 88 -4.71 -5.24 -14.33
N THR A 89 -5.06 -6.26 -15.10
CA THR A 89 -5.83 -7.40 -14.62
C THR A 89 -4.99 -8.28 -13.67
N TYR A 90 -5.65 -9.05 -12.80
CA TYR A 90 -4.96 -9.88 -11.81
C TYR A 90 -4.09 -10.96 -12.44
N ASP A 91 -4.50 -11.56 -13.55
CA ASP A 91 -3.69 -12.52 -14.32
C ASP A 91 -2.42 -11.86 -14.88
N MET A 92 -2.51 -10.63 -15.39
CA MET A 92 -1.35 -9.85 -15.81
C MET A 92 -0.46 -9.46 -14.62
N ASP A 93 -1.06 -9.17 -13.47
CA ASP A 93 -0.29 -8.88 -12.26
C ASP A 93 0.45 -10.12 -11.72
N VAL A 94 -0.11 -11.32 -11.86
CA VAL A 94 0.64 -12.57 -11.56
C VAL A 94 1.90 -12.65 -12.40
N LEU A 95 1.84 -12.41 -13.71
CA LEU A 95 3.01 -12.43 -14.59
C LEU A 95 4.04 -11.36 -14.18
N ARG A 96 3.58 -10.15 -13.87
CA ARG A 96 4.42 -9.06 -13.36
C ARG A 96 5.10 -9.43 -12.04
N LEU A 97 4.38 -10.07 -11.11
CA LEU A 97 4.93 -10.51 -9.83
C LEU A 97 6.01 -11.57 -10.03
N ILE A 98 5.76 -12.56 -10.91
CA ILE A 98 6.76 -13.59 -11.23
C ILE A 98 8.04 -12.95 -11.77
N ASP A 99 7.91 -12.07 -12.75
CA ASP A 99 9.01 -11.35 -13.37
C ASP A 99 9.81 -10.52 -12.34
N ALA A 100 9.07 -9.79 -11.48
CA ALA A 100 9.68 -8.97 -10.44
C ALA A 100 10.42 -9.81 -9.38
N PHE A 101 9.88 -10.94 -8.95
CA PHE A 101 10.56 -11.84 -8.00
C PHE A 101 11.80 -12.49 -8.61
N GLN A 102 11.68 -13.00 -9.83
CA GLN A 102 12.82 -13.62 -10.54
C GLN A 102 13.90 -12.59 -10.84
N GLY A 103 13.52 -11.36 -11.22
CA GLY A 103 14.45 -10.26 -11.49
C GLY A 103 15.32 -9.86 -10.29
N VAL A 104 14.86 -10.11 -9.05
CA VAL A 104 15.64 -9.89 -7.82
C VAL A 104 16.28 -11.18 -7.27
N GLY A 105 16.16 -12.28 -8.00
CA GLY A 105 16.79 -13.56 -7.64
C GLY A 105 16.03 -14.42 -6.63
N LEU A 106 14.72 -14.16 -6.42
CA LEU A 106 13.85 -15.05 -5.65
C LEU A 106 13.34 -16.19 -6.52
N PHE A 107 13.25 -17.37 -5.95
CA PHE A 107 12.75 -18.56 -6.64
C PHE A 107 11.22 -18.60 -6.62
N VAL A 108 10.60 -18.54 -7.80
CA VAL A 108 9.16 -18.74 -7.97
C VAL A 108 8.93 -20.18 -8.39
N GLY A 109 8.35 -20.99 -7.51
CA GLY A 109 8.14 -22.43 -7.73
C GLY A 109 6.93 -22.73 -8.60
N SER A 110 5.81 -22.01 -8.38
CA SER A 110 4.55 -22.34 -9.04
C SER A 110 3.49 -21.23 -8.88
N VAL A 111 2.40 -21.41 -9.61
CA VAL A 111 1.15 -20.66 -9.44
C VAL A 111 0.04 -21.64 -9.03
N CYS A 112 -0.76 -21.26 -8.01
CA CYS A 112 -1.92 -22.01 -7.60
C CYS A 112 -3.20 -21.26 -8.00
N VAL A 113 -4.04 -21.90 -8.84
CA VAL A 113 -5.35 -21.39 -9.22
C VAL A 113 -6.37 -21.94 -8.22
N THR A 114 -6.93 -21.03 -7.40
CA THR A 114 -7.93 -21.38 -6.39
C THR A 114 -9.35 -21.25 -6.90
N MET A 115 -10.31 -21.86 -6.18
CA MET A 115 -11.71 -21.92 -6.59
C MET A 115 -11.86 -22.35 -8.05
N TYR A 116 -11.00 -23.30 -8.44
CA TYR A 116 -10.87 -23.72 -9.85
C TYR A 116 -12.21 -24.19 -10.41
N THR A 117 -12.50 -23.68 -11.60
CA THR A 117 -13.58 -24.11 -12.46
C THR A 117 -13.03 -24.26 -13.88
N ALA A 118 -13.46 -25.31 -14.59
CA ALA A 118 -13.09 -25.48 -16.00
C ALA A 118 -13.72 -24.34 -16.83
N HIS A 119 -12.88 -23.38 -17.22
CA HIS A 119 -13.27 -22.24 -18.05
C HIS A 119 -12.15 -21.91 -19.05
N PRO A 120 -12.46 -21.58 -20.31
CA PRO A 120 -11.46 -21.33 -21.35
C PRO A 120 -10.40 -20.30 -20.95
N ASP A 121 -10.79 -19.22 -20.27
CA ASP A 121 -9.85 -18.18 -19.85
C ASP A 121 -8.85 -18.70 -18.79
N VAL A 122 -9.32 -19.54 -17.86
CA VAL A 122 -8.47 -20.17 -16.85
C VAL A 122 -7.50 -21.15 -17.50
N GLU A 123 -7.98 -22.01 -18.41
CA GLU A 123 -7.15 -22.97 -19.13
C GLU A 123 -6.12 -22.29 -20.02
N ASN A 124 -6.49 -21.18 -20.69
CA ASN A 124 -5.59 -20.37 -21.49
C ASN A 124 -4.49 -19.72 -20.62
N PHE A 125 -4.86 -19.24 -19.42
CA PHE A 125 -3.91 -18.68 -18.48
C PHE A 125 -2.93 -19.72 -17.96
N GLU A 126 -3.40 -20.91 -17.57
CA GLU A 126 -2.54 -22.04 -17.19
C GLU A 126 -1.60 -22.47 -18.33
N ALA A 127 -2.12 -22.58 -19.56
CA ALA A 127 -1.32 -22.92 -20.74
C ALA A 127 -0.21 -21.87 -20.98
N LYS A 128 -0.51 -20.59 -20.79
CA LYS A 128 0.46 -19.50 -20.87
C LYS A 128 1.55 -19.63 -19.81
N LEU A 129 1.19 -19.88 -18.56
CA LEU A 129 2.16 -20.09 -17.45
C LEU A 129 3.07 -21.30 -17.74
N ASN A 130 2.48 -22.43 -18.18
CA ASN A 130 3.21 -23.63 -18.50
C ASN A 130 4.19 -23.40 -19.69
N SER A 131 3.79 -22.59 -20.68
CA SER A 131 4.68 -22.21 -21.80
C SER A 131 5.89 -21.37 -21.35
N LEU A 132 5.76 -20.67 -20.21
CA LEU A 132 6.83 -19.91 -19.56
C LEU A 132 7.66 -20.78 -18.57
N GLY A 133 7.36 -22.08 -18.46
CA GLY A 133 8.03 -23.00 -17.56
C GLY A 133 7.56 -22.88 -16.09
N ILE A 134 6.46 -22.21 -15.82
CA ILE A 134 5.88 -22.06 -14.48
C ILE A 134 4.86 -23.17 -14.25
N ARG A 135 5.08 -24.00 -13.23
CA ARG A 135 4.14 -25.06 -12.85
C ARG A 135 2.84 -24.47 -12.32
N THR A 136 1.71 -25.09 -12.64
CA THR A 136 0.40 -24.71 -12.15
C THR A 136 -0.23 -25.83 -11.32
N PHE A 137 -0.96 -25.46 -10.25
CA PHE A 137 -1.69 -26.35 -9.36
C PHE A 137 -3.10 -25.83 -9.18
N ARG A 138 -4.06 -26.72 -8.92
CA ARG A 138 -5.49 -26.41 -8.83
C ARG A 138 -6.04 -26.71 -7.45
N HIS A 139 -6.68 -25.71 -6.84
CA HIS A 139 -7.46 -25.87 -5.62
C HIS A 139 -8.92 -25.59 -5.91
N TYR A 140 -9.77 -26.51 -5.49
CA TYR A 140 -11.19 -26.51 -5.81
C TYR A 140 -12.03 -25.78 -4.77
N LYS A 141 -13.25 -25.41 -5.13
CA LYS A 141 -14.23 -24.86 -4.21
C LYS A 141 -14.75 -25.99 -3.32
N ILE A 142 -14.58 -25.86 -2.01
CA ILE A 142 -15.02 -26.86 -1.02
C ILE A 142 -16.39 -26.45 -0.50
N ALA A 143 -17.37 -27.35 -0.55
CA ALA A 143 -18.70 -27.12 -0.02
C ALA A 143 -18.66 -26.90 1.51
N GLY A 144 -19.47 -25.97 2.02
CA GLY A 144 -19.52 -25.66 3.44
C GLY A 144 -18.37 -24.82 3.98
N TYR A 145 -17.39 -24.42 3.15
CA TYR A 145 -16.29 -23.54 3.58
C TYR A 145 -16.82 -22.16 4.02
N PRO A 146 -16.39 -21.61 5.17
CA PRO A 146 -15.37 -22.13 6.11
C PRO A 146 -15.96 -22.93 7.29
N ASN A 147 -17.26 -23.20 7.36
CA ASN A 147 -17.97 -23.66 8.56
C ASN A 147 -17.96 -25.18 8.77
N ASP A 148 -17.99 -25.96 7.68
CA ASP A 148 -17.95 -27.43 7.77
C ASP A 148 -16.51 -27.94 7.85
N VAL A 149 -15.90 -27.71 9.02
CA VAL A 149 -14.48 -28.00 9.26
C VAL A 149 -14.15 -29.49 9.04
N ALA A 150 -15.05 -30.40 9.43
CA ALA A 150 -14.82 -31.84 9.26
C ALA A 150 -14.77 -32.24 7.78
N HIS A 151 -15.65 -31.67 6.95
CA HIS A 151 -15.62 -31.91 5.51
C HIS A 151 -14.40 -31.24 4.87
N ILE A 152 -14.09 -29.99 5.26
CA ILE A 152 -12.97 -29.23 4.71
C ILE A 152 -11.66 -29.97 4.94
N VAL A 153 -11.42 -30.47 6.16
CA VAL A 153 -10.21 -31.23 6.54
C VAL A 153 -10.42 -32.74 6.33
N SER A 154 -10.75 -33.10 5.11
CA SER A 154 -10.96 -34.50 4.71
C SER A 154 -10.36 -34.79 3.33
N ASP A 155 -10.36 -36.04 2.92
CA ASP A 155 -9.93 -36.47 1.59
C ASP A 155 -10.87 -35.89 0.49
N ASP A 156 -12.15 -35.65 0.82
CA ASP A 156 -13.14 -35.02 -0.06
C ASP A 156 -13.08 -33.50 -0.06
N GLY A 157 -12.42 -32.88 0.91
CA GLY A 157 -12.15 -31.45 1.03
C GLY A 157 -10.73 -31.09 0.54
N TYR A 158 -9.83 -30.82 1.48
CA TYR A 158 -8.43 -30.49 1.16
C TYR A 158 -7.71 -31.58 0.38
N GLY A 159 -8.09 -32.86 0.55
CA GLY A 159 -7.49 -33.99 -0.15
C GLY A 159 -7.71 -33.96 -1.68
N LYS A 160 -8.76 -33.26 -2.18
CA LYS A 160 -9.00 -33.06 -3.61
C LYS A 160 -8.13 -31.99 -4.24
N ASN A 161 -7.57 -31.07 -3.44
CA ASN A 161 -6.68 -30.04 -3.94
C ASN A 161 -5.32 -30.66 -4.30
N ASP A 162 -4.70 -30.10 -5.33
CA ASP A 162 -3.37 -30.54 -5.69
C ASP A 162 -2.37 -30.28 -4.56
N TYR A 163 -1.50 -31.26 -4.32
CA TYR A 163 -0.32 -31.04 -3.49
C TYR A 163 0.73 -30.24 -4.28
N ILE A 164 1.10 -29.09 -3.76
CA ILE A 164 2.13 -28.24 -4.36
C ILE A 164 3.50 -28.77 -3.90
N GLU A 165 4.19 -29.47 -4.79
CA GLU A 165 5.56 -29.94 -4.50
C GLU A 165 6.51 -28.74 -4.41
N THR A 166 7.04 -28.52 -3.23
CA THR A 166 7.95 -27.41 -2.94
C THR A 166 9.34 -27.92 -2.55
N GLN A 167 10.36 -27.15 -2.89
CA GLN A 167 11.76 -27.57 -2.75
C GLN A 167 12.48 -26.90 -1.56
N ARG A 168 11.86 -25.85 -0.97
CA ARG A 168 12.51 -25.05 0.06
C ARG A 168 11.72 -25.07 1.38
N PRO A 169 12.40 -24.84 2.51
CA PRO A 169 11.77 -24.87 3.82
C PRO A 169 10.75 -23.76 4.06
N LEU A 170 10.94 -22.56 3.48
CA LEU A 170 10.02 -21.44 3.56
C LEU A 170 9.21 -21.34 2.28
N VAL A 171 7.92 -21.62 2.35
CA VAL A 171 6.99 -21.45 1.23
C VAL A 171 6.18 -20.18 1.43
N VAL A 172 6.45 -19.16 0.62
CA VAL A 172 5.80 -17.86 0.69
C VAL A 172 4.58 -17.87 -0.23
N ILE A 173 3.39 -17.79 0.35
CA ILE A 173 2.13 -17.76 -0.38
C ILE A 173 1.68 -16.29 -0.55
N THR A 174 1.72 -15.80 -1.77
CA THR A 174 1.35 -14.40 -2.10
C THR A 174 0.33 -14.34 -3.24
N ALA A 175 -0.27 -13.17 -3.47
CA ALA A 175 -1.31 -12.99 -4.48
C ALA A 175 -1.38 -11.53 -4.96
N PRO A 176 -1.98 -11.26 -6.14
CA PRO A 176 -2.25 -9.91 -6.64
C PRO A 176 -3.10 -9.04 -5.71
N GLY A 177 -3.99 -9.68 -4.91
CA GLY A 177 -4.88 -8.95 -4.03
C GLY A 177 -5.58 -9.82 -2.98
N PRO A 178 -6.48 -9.21 -2.19
CA PRO A 178 -7.26 -9.92 -1.19
C PRO A 178 -8.29 -10.87 -1.82
N GLY A 179 -8.73 -11.88 -1.07
CA GLY A 179 -9.75 -12.83 -1.50
C GLY A 179 -9.27 -13.94 -2.44
N SER A 180 -7.97 -14.00 -2.74
CA SER A 180 -7.39 -15.02 -3.65
C SER A 180 -7.26 -16.42 -3.03
N GLY A 181 -7.59 -16.62 -1.74
CA GLY A 181 -7.56 -17.93 -1.07
C GLY A 181 -6.20 -18.33 -0.48
N LYS A 182 -5.29 -17.39 -0.19
CA LYS A 182 -3.95 -17.67 0.35
C LYS A 182 -3.96 -18.56 1.60
N MET A 183 -4.77 -18.21 2.60
CA MET A 183 -4.91 -19.00 3.84
C MET A 183 -5.39 -20.43 3.53
N ALA A 184 -6.41 -20.60 2.70
CA ALA A 184 -6.92 -21.90 2.30
C ALA A 184 -5.86 -22.74 1.58
N VAL A 185 -5.00 -22.12 0.77
CA VAL A 185 -3.86 -22.80 0.15
C VAL A 185 -2.87 -23.27 1.22
N CYS A 186 -2.49 -22.39 2.17
CA CYS A 186 -1.61 -22.80 3.27
C CYS A 186 -2.17 -23.99 4.05
N LEU A 187 -3.43 -23.93 4.49
CA LEU A 187 -4.06 -24.98 5.29
C LEU A 187 -4.21 -26.30 4.50
N SER A 188 -4.57 -26.21 3.22
CA SER A 188 -4.63 -27.38 2.34
C SER A 188 -3.25 -28.02 2.17
N GLN A 189 -2.19 -27.23 2.02
CA GLN A 189 -0.84 -27.79 1.94
C GLN A 189 -0.38 -28.39 3.27
N LEU A 190 -0.74 -27.80 4.42
CA LEU A 190 -0.50 -28.43 5.72
C LEU A 190 -1.18 -29.79 5.83
N TYR A 191 -2.44 -29.91 5.38
CA TYR A 191 -3.14 -31.18 5.33
C TYR A 191 -2.35 -32.25 4.55
N HIS A 192 -1.87 -31.91 3.37
CA HIS A 192 -1.05 -32.79 2.54
C HIS A 192 0.31 -33.13 3.16
N GLU A 193 0.99 -32.18 3.79
CA GLU A 193 2.27 -32.38 4.48
C GLU A 193 2.10 -33.36 5.68
N TYR A 194 1.09 -33.13 6.52
CA TYR A 194 0.82 -34.04 7.65
C TYR A 194 0.44 -35.45 7.22
N LYS A 195 -0.32 -35.58 6.13
CA LYS A 195 -0.59 -36.90 5.51
C LYS A 195 0.69 -37.62 5.04
N ARG A 196 1.74 -36.89 4.75
CA ARG A 196 3.07 -37.38 4.35
C ARG A 196 4.03 -37.51 5.53
N GLY A 197 3.58 -37.25 6.74
CA GLY A 197 4.39 -37.34 7.97
C GLY A 197 5.31 -36.13 8.21
N VAL A 198 5.12 -35.02 7.50
CA VAL A 198 5.88 -33.78 7.71
C VAL A 198 5.06 -32.83 8.58
N ARG A 199 5.58 -32.43 9.73
CA ARG A 199 4.95 -31.42 10.62
C ARG A 199 5.27 -30.03 10.12
N ALA A 200 4.61 -29.60 9.05
CA ALA A 200 4.73 -28.26 8.54
C ALA A 200 3.98 -27.23 9.42
N GLY A 201 4.51 -26.01 9.48
CA GLY A 201 3.87 -24.89 10.19
C GLY A 201 3.21 -23.88 9.26
N TYR A 202 2.33 -23.08 9.85
CA TYR A 202 1.73 -21.92 9.22
C TYR A 202 2.22 -20.64 9.91
N ALA A 203 2.40 -19.59 9.16
CA ALA A 203 2.53 -18.25 9.72
C ALA A 203 1.90 -17.22 8.79
N LYS A 204 1.37 -16.15 9.38
CA LYS A 204 0.85 -15.00 8.66
C LYS A 204 1.80 -13.84 8.81
N PHE A 205 2.33 -13.34 7.71
CA PHE A 205 3.17 -12.14 7.71
C PHE A 205 2.32 -10.90 7.81
N GLU A 206 2.57 -10.11 8.84
CA GLU A 206 1.88 -8.85 9.09
C GLU A 206 2.86 -7.76 9.50
N ALA A 207 2.57 -6.52 9.12
CA ALA A 207 3.22 -5.34 9.64
C ALA A 207 2.24 -4.52 10.51
N PHE A 208 0.93 -4.65 10.24
CA PHE A 208 -0.15 -3.95 10.94
C PHE A 208 -1.32 -4.90 11.20
N PRO A 209 -2.11 -4.65 12.27
CA PRO A 209 -1.85 -3.69 13.33
C PRO A 209 -0.57 -4.01 14.08
N ILE A 210 0.03 -3.04 14.75
CA ILE A 210 1.21 -3.28 15.58
C ILE A 210 0.75 -3.81 16.94
N TRP A 211 1.09 -5.06 17.24
CA TRP A 211 0.53 -5.84 18.34
C TRP A 211 0.82 -5.28 19.73
N ASN A 212 2.03 -4.77 19.95
CA ASN A 212 2.51 -4.27 21.23
C ASN A 212 2.31 -2.78 21.45
N LEU A 213 1.55 -2.09 20.57
CA LEU A 213 1.10 -0.73 20.80
C LEU A 213 -0.32 -0.73 21.40
N PRO A 214 -0.71 0.32 22.16
CA PRO A 214 -2.07 0.48 22.64
C PRO A 214 -3.11 0.45 21.51
N LEU A 215 -4.31 -0.06 21.78
CA LEU A 215 -5.38 -0.18 20.80
C LEU A 215 -5.67 1.13 20.06
N LYS A 216 -5.71 2.26 20.79
CA LYS A 216 -5.97 3.59 20.21
C LYS A 216 -4.70 4.37 19.87
N HIS A 217 -3.58 3.69 19.73
CA HIS A 217 -2.36 4.34 19.27
C HIS A 217 -2.54 4.87 17.84
N PRO A 218 -2.09 6.11 17.52
CA PRO A 218 -2.29 6.71 16.20
C PRO A 218 -1.83 5.83 15.03
N VAL A 219 -0.74 5.06 15.18
CA VAL A 219 -0.27 4.10 14.18
C VAL A 219 -1.33 3.04 13.89
N ASN A 220 -1.98 2.48 14.90
CA ASN A 220 -3.03 1.48 14.75
C ASN A 220 -4.32 2.11 14.19
N LEU A 221 -4.68 3.33 14.62
CA LEU A 221 -5.82 4.07 14.04
C LEU A 221 -5.59 4.40 12.55
N ALA A 222 -4.35 4.73 12.16
CA ALA A 222 -4.01 4.98 10.76
C ALA A 222 -4.12 3.71 9.90
N TYR A 223 -3.88 2.53 10.47
CA TYR A 223 -4.13 1.27 9.78
C TYR A 223 -5.65 1.05 9.53
N GLU A 224 -6.50 1.27 10.53
CA GLU A 224 -7.95 1.22 10.34
C GLU A 224 -8.44 2.24 9.29
N ALA A 225 -7.83 3.42 9.25
CA ALA A 225 -8.13 4.42 8.22
C ALA A 225 -7.69 3.95 6.82
N ALA A 226 -6.61 3.17 6.73
CA ALA A 226 -6.14 2.61 5.47
C ALA A 226 -6.99 1.46 4.93
N THR A 227 -7.72 0.78 5.81
CA THR A 227 -8.58 -0.37 5.53
C THR A 227 -10.06 -0.07 5.81
N ALA A 228 -10.43 1.21 5.74
CA ALA A 228 -11.79 1.65 6.04
C ALA A 228 -12.84 0.98 5.11
N ASP A 229 -12.49 0.76 3.85
CA ASP A 229 -13.27 0.08 2.83
C ASP A 229 -13.45 -1.44 3.09
N LEU A 230 -12.56 -2.04 3.88
CA LEU A 230 -12.63 -3.45 4.27
C LEU A 230 -13.35 -3.67 5.60
N ASN A 231 -13.75 -2.60 6.29
CA ASN A 231 -14.31 -2.63 7.64
C ASN A 231 -13.42 -3.29 8.70
N ASP A 232 -12.10 -3.30 8.49
CA ASP A 232 -11.16 -3.78 9.51
C ASP A 232 -11.22 -2.88 10.75
N VAL A 233 -11.36 -3.50 11.92
CA VAL A 233 -11.39 -2.83 13.22
C VAL A 233 -10.36 -3.48 14.11
N ASN A 234 -9.48 -2.68 14.72
CA ASN A 234 -8.53 -3.18 15.70
C ASN A 234 -9.25 -3.53 17.00
N MET A 235 -8.87 -4.66 17.56
CA MET A 235 -9.42 -5.19 18.81
C MET A 235 -8.29 -5.73 19.68
N ILE A 236 -8.52 -5.82 20.98
CA ILE A 236 -7.68 -6.63 21.86
C ILE A 236 -7.93 -8.09 21.50
N ASP A 237 -6.86 -8.86 21.32
CA ASP A 237 -6.94 -10.29 21.06
C ASP A 237 -7.33 -11.03 22.36
N PRO A 238 -8.59 -11.52 22.49
CA PRO A 238 -9.06 -12.14 23.71
C PRO A 238 -8.42 -13.51 23.93
N PHE A 239 -8.07 -14.23 22.87
CA PHE A 239 -7.41 -15.52 22.93
C PHE A 239 -5.98 -15.39 23.43
N HIS A 240 -5.25 -14.35 22.99
CA HIS A 240 -3.90 -14.11 23.46
C HIS A 240 -3.89 -13.69 24.94
N LEU A 241 -4.83 -12.82 25.32
CA LEU A 241 -5.00 -12.41 26.71
C LEU A 241 -5.33 -13.62 27.61
N GLU A 242 -6.23 -14.51 27.20
CA GLU A 242 -6.56 -15.71 27.96
C GLU A 242 -5.39 -16.69 28.04
N ALA A 243 -4.66 -16.87 26.93
CA ALA A 243 -3.57 -17.83 26.83
C ALA A 243 -2.32 -17.45 27.61
N TYR A 244 -1.98 -16.13 27.66
CA TYR A 244 -0.69 -15.61 28.12
C TYR A 244 -0.79 -14.51 29.17
N GLY A 245 -1.97 -13.94 29.42
CA GLY A 245 -2.15 -12.77 30.28
C GLY A 245 -1.60 -11.46 29.69
N GLU A 246 -1.28 -11.47 28.41
CA GLU A 246 -0.70 -10.33 27.69
C GLU A 246 -1.72 -9.69 26.78
N THR A 247 -1.74 -8.34 26.77
CA THR A 247 -2.62 -7.56 25.90
C THR A 247 -1.94 -7.32 24.56
N THR A 248 -2.50 -7.81 23.48
CA THR A 248 -2.07 -7.59 22.10
C THR A 248 -3.21 -7.04 21.26
N VAL A 249 -2.88 -6.28 20.22
CA VAL A 249 -3.84 -5.72 19.26
C VAL A 249 -3.83 -6.55 17.98
N ASN A 250 -5.02 -7.00 17.57
CA ASN A 250 -5.21 -7.67 16.28
C ASN A 250 -6.48 -7.12 15.64
N TYR A 251 -6.78 -7.45 14.40
CA TYR A 251 -8.01 -6.98 13.77
C TYR A 251 -9.13 -8.03 13.82
N ASN A 252 -10.36 -7.53 13.80
CA ASN A 252 -11.58 -8.31 14.00
C ASN A 252 -11.64 -9.59 13.16
N ARG A 253 -11.29 -9.56 11.87
CA ARG A 253 -11.39 -10.71 10.98
C ARG A 253 -10.53 -11.90 11.41
N ASP A 254 -9.31 -11.65 11.90
CA ASP A 254 -8.45 -12.73 12.38
C ASP A 254 -8.94 -13.29 13.72
N ILE A 255 -9.47 -12.44 14.58
CA ILE A 255 -10.06 -12.84 15.86
C ILE A 255 -11.32 -13.68 15.62
N GLU A 256 -12.21 -13.25 14.74
CA GLU A 256 -13.47 -13.93 14.44
C GLU A 256 -13.27 -15.28 13.76
N ILE A 257 -12.28 -15.40 12.87
CA ILE A 257 -12.01 -16.66 12.15
C ILE A 257 -11.15 -17.63 12.95
N PHE A 258 -10.44 -17.18 13.98
CA PHE A 258 -9.49 -18.01 14.73
C PHE A 258 -10.09 -19.30 15.27
N PRO A 259 -11.29 -19.37 15.89
CA PRO A 259 -11.86 -20.62 16.37
C PRO A 259 -12.01 -21.68 15.25
N VAL A 260 -12.39 -21.26 14.06
CA VAL A 260 -12.55 -22.13 12.89
C VAL A 260 -11.19 -22.63 12.41
N VAL A 261 -10.22 -21.73 12.27
CA VAL A 261 -8.85 -22.05 11.83
C VAL A 261 -8.17 -22.96 12.87
N ASN A 262 -8.36 -22.68 14.17
CA ASN A 262 -7.84 -23.50 15.25
C ASN A 262 -8.38 -24.93 15.19
N ALA A 263 -9.68 -25.09 14.96
CA ALA A 263 -10.30 -26.43 14.79
C ALA A 263 -9.74 -27.14 13.53
N MET A 264 -9.44 -26.42 12.45
CA MET A 264 -8.76 -27.02 11.29
C MET A 264 -7.36 -27.51 11.66
N PHE A 265 -6.56 -26.73 12.40
CA PHE A 265 -5.25 -27.17 12.87
C PHE A 265 -5.34 -28.40 13.78
N GLU A 266 -6.32 -28.46 14.67
CA GLU A 266 -6.56 -29.65 15.53
C GLU A 266 -6.83 -30.90 14.72
N LEU A 267 -7.66 -30.79 13.67
CA LEU A 267 -7.94 -31.93 12.79
C LEU A 267 -6.74 -32.31 11.91
N ILE A 268 -5.94 -31.36 11.46
CA ILE A 268 -4.75 -31.61 10.63
C ILE A 268 -3.63 -32.22 11.46
N ALA A 269 -3.34 -31.65 12.64
CA ALA A 269 -2.13 -31.92 13.42
C ALA A 269 -2.39 -32.74 14.70
N GLY A 270 -3.66 -33.08 15.02
CA GLY A 270 -4.06 -33.70 16.27
C GLY A 270 -4.12 -32.74 17.47
N LYS A 271 -3.36 -31.66 17.41
CA LYS A 271 -3.37 -30.53 18.37
C LYS A 271 -2.93 -29.28 17.65
N SER A 272 -3.64 -28.16 17.88
CA SER A 272 -3.20 -26.88 17.35
C SER A 272 -1.88 -26.41 17.99
N PRO A 273 -0.91 -25.97 17.18
CA PRO A 273 0.29 -25.35 17.70
C PRO A 273 0.08 -23.89 18.12
N TYR A 274 -1.09 -23.31 17.85
CA TYR A 274 -1.42 -21.90 18.09
C TYR A 274 -2.50 -21.77 19.15
N ARG A 275 -2.35 -20.79 20.03
CA ARG A 275 -3.32 -20.50 21.11
C ARG A 275 -4.11 -19.22 20.85
N SER A 276 -3.66 -18.41 19.88
CA SER A 276 -4.30 -17.15 19.51
C SER A 276 -4.02 -16.80 18.04
N PRO A 277 -4.82 -15.89 17.41
CA PRO A 277 -4.47 -15.35 16.10
C PRO A 277 -3.11 -14.62 16.09
N THR A 278 -2.72 -13.98 17.19
CA THR A 278 -1.40 -13.36 17.34
C THR A 278 -0.26 -14.39 17.26
N ASP A 279 -0.44 -15.60 17.80
CA ASP A 279 0.55 -16.68 17.67
C ASP A 279 0.76 -17.15 16.24
N MET A 280 -0.26 -17.09 15.40
CA MET A 280 -0.15 -17.45 13.98
C MET A 280 0.68 -16.43 13.21
N GLY A 281 0.76 -15.20 13.67
CA GLY A 281 1.42 -14.12 12.97
C GLY A 281 2.94 -14.06 13.19
N VAL A 282 3.61 -13.31 12.33
CA VAL A 282 5.01 -12.84 12.50
C VAL A 282 5.03 -11.33 12.26
N ASN A 283 5.26 -10.56 13.34
CA ASN A 283 5.26 -9.10 13.30
C ASN A 283 6.22 -8.52 14.34
N MET A 284 7.36 -8.02 13.89
CA MET A 284 8.38 -7.39 14.75
C MET A 284 8.37 -5.86 14.64
N ALA A 285 7.41 -5.27 13.92
CA ALA A 285 7.41 -3.84 13.63
C ALA A 285 7.41 -2.96 14.89
N GLY A 286 6.61 -3.30 15.89
CA GLY A 286 6.55 -2.51 17.12
C GLY A 286 7.85 -2.48 17.93
N ASN A 287 8.70 -3.50 17.78
CA ASN A 287 10.02 -3.55 18.45
C ASN A 287 11.07 -2.66 17.75
N CYS A 288 10.73 -2.08 16.60
CA CYS A 288 11.62 -1.31 15.75
C CYS A 288 11.27 0.19 15.71
N ILE A 289 10.26 0.61 16.46
CA ILE A 289 9.97 2.04 16.70
C ILE A 289 11.05 2.58 17.64
N ILE A 290 11.74 3.63 17.22
CA ILE A 290 12.84 4.30 17.94
C ILE A 290 12.45 5.70 18.41
N ASP A 291 11.45 6.31 17.79
CA ASP A 291 10.84 7.58 18.21
C ASP A 291 9.34 7.49 18.00
N ASP A 292 8.62 7.25 19.10
CA ASP A 292 7.17 7.05 19.08
C ASP A 292 6.43 8.33 18.67
N GLU A 293 6.90 9.51 19.09
CA GLU A 293 6.23 10.78 18.77
C GLU A 293 6.28 11.08 17.27
N VAL A 294 7.41 10.81 16.61
CA VAL A 294 7.53 10.92 15.15
C VAL A 294 6.55 10.00 14.44
N CYS A 295 6.36 8.77 14.93
CA CYS A 295 5.39 7.83 14.35
C CYS A 295 3.94 8.27 14.61
N ARG A 296 3.63 8.85 15.77
CA ARG A 296 2.32 9.43 16.11
C ARG A 296 1.96 10.57 15.17
N GLU A 297 2.84 11.58 15.06
CA GLU A 297 2.63 12.73 14.18
C GLU A 297 2.40 12.30 12.73
N ALA A 298 3.23 11.38 12.22
CA ALA A 298 3.10 10.86 10.86
C ALA A 298 1.77 10.12 10.63
N SER A 299 1.33 9.34 11.62
CA SER A 299 0.07 8.60 11.58
C SER A 299 -1.16 9.52 11.59
N LEU A 300 -1.14 10.58 12.40
CA LEU A 300 -2.20 11.59 12.42
C LEU A 300 -2.33 12.26 11.03
N LYS A 301 -1.20 12.63 10.41
CA LYS A 301 -1.17 13.16 9.05
C LYS A 301 -1.75 12.17 8.01
N GLU A 302 -1.46 10.87 8.15
CA GLU A 302 -2.00 9.84 7.24
C GLU A 302 -3.52 9.67 7.39
N ILE A 303 -4.08 9.72 8.60
CA ILE A 303 -5.54 9.65 8.83
C ILE A 303 -6.23 10.81 8.10
N VAL A 304 -5.75 12.04 8.28
CA VAL A 304 -6.28 13.23 7.59
C VAL A 304 -6.14 13.10 6.07
N ARG A 305 -5.01 12.58 5.59
CA ARG A 305 -4.78 12.35 4.16
C ARG A 305 -5.82 11.37 3.58
N ARG A 306 -6.16 10.30 4.31
CA ARG A 306 -7.19 9.34 3.90
C ARG A 306 -8.57 9.98 3.85
N TYR A 307 -8.89 10.82 4.84
CA TYR A 307 -10.14 11.57 4.85
C TYR A 307 -10.29 12.47 3.62
N TYR A 308 -9.29 13.31 3.31
CA TYR A 308 -9.34 14.16 2.13
C TYR A 308 -9.45 13.37 0.83
N LYS A 309 -8.74 12.25 0.73
CA LYS A 309 -8.86 11.37 -0.43
C LYS A 309 -10.31 10.85 -0.57
N CYS A 310 -10.90 10.36 0.50
CA CYS A 310 -12.29 9.89 0.50
C CYS A 310 -13.26 10.99 0.06
N MET A 311 -13.10 12.21 0.60
CA MET A 311 -13.93 13.36 0.25
C MET A 311 -13.80 13.79 -1.22
N CYS A 312 -12.57 13.78 -1.76
CA CYS A 312 -12.34 14.06 -3.17
C CYS A 312 -12.94 12.97 -4.07
N ASP A 313 -12.76 11.69 -3.71
CA ASP A 313 -13.34 10.56 -4.45
C ASP A 313 -14.88 10.65 -4.49
N GLN A 314 -15.52 11.04 -3.37
CA GLN A 314 -16.97 11.29 -3.33
C GLN A 314 -17.39 12.46 -4.23
N LYS A 315 -16.65 13.56 -4.19
CA LYS A 315 -16.93 14.72 -5.04
C LYS A 315 -16.82 14.39 -6.53
N VAL A 316 -15.82 13.59 -6.90
CA VAL A 316 -15.58 13.17 -8.29
C VAL A 316 -16.62 12.15 -8.78
N SER A 317 -16.97 11.15 -7.95
CA SER A 317 -17.88 10.07 -8.32
C SER A 317 -19.36 10.43 -8.13
N GLY A 318 -19.66 11.41 -7.28
CA GLY A 318 -21.03 11.73 -6.84
C GLY A 318 -21.64 10.70 -5.87
N VAL A 319 -20.87 9.69 -5.44
CA VAL A 319 -21.35 8.61 -4.57
C VAL A 319 -20.80 8.78 -3.16
N VAL A 320 -21.70 8.85 -2.17
CA VAL A 320 -21.31 8.88 -0.75
C VAL A 320 -20.85 7.49 -0.34
N LYS A 321 -19.58 7.38 0.10
CA LYS A 321 -19.01 6.14 0.59
C LYS A 321 -19.18 6.02 2.10
N GLN A 322 -19.44 4.82 2.61
CA GLN A 322 -19.54 4.55 4.05
C GLN A 322 -18.21 4.81 4.80
N ASP A 323 -17.10 4.67 4.11
CA ASP A 323 -15.75 4.90 4.64
C ASP A 323 -15.58 6.28 5.28
N ARG A 324 -16.33 7.30 4.79
CA ARG A 324 -16.29 8.65 5.33
C ARG A 324 -16.59 8.68 6.82
N PHE A 325 -17.70 8.05 7.25
CA PHE A 325 -18.12 8.07 8.66
C PHE A 325 -17.10 7.38 9.57
N LYS A 326 -16.48 6.30 9.06
CA LYS A 326 -15.41 5.62 9.79
C LYS A 326 -14.18 6.51 9.94
N LEU A 327 -13.78 7.22 8.88
CA LEU A 327 -12.63 8.14 8.92
C LEU A 327 -12.90 9.32 9.86
N GLU A 328 -14.12 9.88 9.87
CA GLU A 328 -14.53 10.93 10.82
C GLU A 328 -14.48 10.43 12.28
N LEU A 329 -14.94 9.19 12.53
CA LEU A 329 -14.84 8.56 13.84
C LEU A 329 -13.37 8.37 14.28
N LEU A 330 -12.51 7.91 13.39
CA LEU A 330 -11.09 7.71 13.68
C LEU A 330 -10.37 9.05 13.95
N MET A 331 -10.69 10.11 13.20
CA MET A 331 -10.18 11.45 13.49
C MET A 331 -10.61 11.96 14.86
N ASN A 332 -11.89 11.76 15.23
CA ASN A 332 -12.38 12.12 16.57
C ASN A 332 -11.65 11.34 17.67
N GLN A 333 -11.42 10.04 17.48
CA GLN A 333 -10.66 9.21 18.42
C GLN A 333 -9.19 9.65 18.53
N ALA A 334 -8.61 10.10 17.44
CA ALA A 334 -7.25 10.62 17.37
C ALA A 334 -7.10 12.07 17.86
N GLY A 335 -8.23 12.77 18.11
CA GLY A 335 -8.25 14.17 18.55
C GLY A 335 -7.78 15.17 17.50
N ILE A 336 -8.03 14.89 16.21
CA ILE A 336 -7.64 15.72 15.06
C ILE A 336 -8.84 16.08 14.21
N ALA A 337 -8.73 17.19 13.48
CA ALA A 337 -9.73 17.63 12.51
C ALA A 337 -9.09 18.03 11.17
N PRO A 338 -9.86 18.02 10.07
CA PRO A 338 -9.43 18.64 8.82
C PRO A 338 -9.16 20.13 9.04
N GLY A 339 -8.10 20.64 8.45
CA GLY A 339 -7.67 22.03 8.62
C GLY A 339 -6.72 22.27 9.81
N ASP A 340 -6.41 21.27 10.64
CA ASP A 340 -5.49 21.44 11.76
C ASP A 340 -4.02 21.57 11.31
N ARG A 341 -3.66 20.97 10.18
CA ARG A 341 -2.28 20.99 9.68
C ARG A 341 -1.89 22.38 9.17
N GLU A 342 -0.69 22.81 9.51
CA GLU A 342 -0.18 24.14 9.11
C GLU A 342 -0.12 24.30 7.57
N VAL A 343 0.19 23.22 6.83
CA VAL A 343 0.21 23.26 5.35
C VAL A 343 -1.18 23.58 4.77
N GLU A 344 -2.25 23.11 5.42
CA GLU A 344 -3.64 23.40 5.02
C GLU A 344 -3.99 24.85 5.30
N LYS A 345 -3.67 25.34 6.50
CA LYS A 345 -3.91 26.76 6.89
C LYS A 345 -3.18 27.74 5.96
N LYS A 346 -1.93 27.40 5.59
CA LYS A 346 -1.13 28.24 4.66
C LYS A 346 -1.68 28.23 3.24
N ALA A 347 -2.17 27.07 2.75
CA ALA A 347 -2.83 27.00 1.45
C ALA A 347 -4.13 27.80 1.43
N ALA A 348 -4.96 27.68 2.48
CA ALA A 348 -6.21 28.44 2.64
C ALA A 348 -5.95 29.96 2.70
N ALA A 349 -5.03 30.40 3.55
CA ALA A 349 -4.65 31.82 3.66
C ALA A 349 -4.09 32.38 2.35
N CYS A 350 -3.34 31.58 1.59
CA CYS A 350 -2.86 31.97 0.26
C CYS A 350 -4.02 32.14 -0.73
N SER A 351 -5.02 31.26 -0.69
CA SER A 351 -6.22 31.36 -1.53
C SER A 351 -7.07 32.60 -1.16
N GLU A 352 -7.29 32.84 0.12
CA GLU A 352 -8.03 34.02 0.61
C GLU A 352 -7.35 35.32 0.16
N ALA A 353 -6.02 35.40 0.18
CA ALA A 353 -5.27 36.57 -0.26
C ALA A 353 -5.39 36.86 -1.77
N ILE A 354 -5.98 35.95 -2.55
CA ILE A 354 -6.21 36.06 -3.98
C ILE A 354 -7.67 35.83 -4.36
N ASP A 355 -8.59 36.35 -3.54
CA ASP A 355 -10.03 36.31 -3.76
C ASP A 355 -10.60 34.90 -3.97
N GLY A 356 -10.05 33.89 -3.27
CA GLY A 356 -10.50 32.50 -3.32
C GLY A 356 -9.98 31.71 -4.52
N ALA A 357 -9.08 32.27 -5.35
CA ALA A 357 -8.48 31.53 -6.44
C ALA A 357 -7.63 30.35 -5.93
N PRO A 358 -7.44 29.28 -6.74
CA PRO A 358 -6.72 28.09 -6.29
C PRO A 358 -5.31 28.40 -5.81
N ALA A 359 -4.96 27.82 -4.66
CA ALA A 359 -3.65 27.89 -4.03
C ALA A 359 -3.17 26.50 -3.58
N ALA A 360 -1.87 26.39 -3.37
CA ALA A 360 -1.23 25.19 -2.83
C ALA A 360 -0.14 25.58 -1.83
N ALA A 361 0.15 24.68 -0.89
CA ALA A 361 1.28 24.83 0.03
C ALA A 361 2.04 23.52 0.14
N ILE A 362 3.37 23.60 0.29
CA ILE A 362 4.26 22.45 0.49
C ILE A 362 5.02 22.66 1.80
N GLU A 363 4.92 21.71 2.71
CA GLU A 363 5.72 21.62 3.94
C GLU A 363 7.01 20.87 3.62
N LEU A 364 8.15 21.54 3.73
CA LEU A 364 9.46 20.96 3.48
C LEU A 364 9.99 20.19 4.70
N ALA A 365 11.02 19.40 4.51
CA ALA A 365 11.58 18.54 5.57
C ALA A 365 12.13 19.31 6.79
N ASP A 366 12.45 20.59 6.64
CA ASP A 366 12.89 21.49 7.72
C ASP A 366 11.71 22.15 8.46
N GLY A 367 10.46 21.83 8.09
CA GLY A 367 9.24 22.41 8.63
C GLY A 367 8.87 23.77 8.02
N SER A 368 9.66 24.30 7.10
CA SER A 368 9.27 25.52 6.39
C SER A 368 8.17 25.22 5.38
N ILE A 369 7.22 26.16 5.24
CA ILE A 369 6.09 26.00 4.30
C ILE A 369 6.22 27.05 3.21
N VAL A 370 6.17 26.58 1.97
CA VAL A 370 6.12 27.45 0.78
C VAL A 370 4.74 27.34 0.13
N THR A 371 4.27 28.46 -0.42
CA THR A 371 2.96 28.53 -1.08
C THR A 371 3.13 28.77 -2.57
N GLY A 372 2.11 28.41 -3.34
CA GLY A 372 1.98 28.72 -4.75
C GLY A 372 0.53 29.06 -5.06
N LYS A 373 0.32 30.04 -5.91
CA LYS A 373 -1.00 30.49 -6.36
C LYS A 373 -1.18 30.23 -7.84
N THR A 374 -2.42 30.05 -8.24
CA THR A 374 -2.75 30.00 -9.66
C THR A 374 -2.50 31.36 -10.32
N GLY A 375 -2.02 31.33 -11.56
CA GLY A 375 -1.75 32.50 -12.36
C GLY A 375 -2.05 32.27 -13.84
N PRO A 376 -1.77 33.21 -14.73
CA PRO A 376 -2.01 33.02 -16.15
C PRO A 376 -1.15 31.93 -16.80
N LEU A 377 0.03 31.68 -16.25
CA LEU A 377 1.01 30.73 -16.80
C LEU A 377 0.95 29.37 -16.16
N LEU A 378 0.75 29.31 -14.84
CA LEU A 378 0.91 28.12 -14.03
C LEU A 378 -0.32 27.85 -13.15
N GLY A 379 -0.63 26.57 -12.93
CA GLY A 379 -1.54 26.15 -11.86
C GLY A 379 -0.90 26.30 -10.47
N ALA A 380 -1.71 26.30 -9.42
CA ALA A 380 -1.27 26.48 -8.03
C ALA A 380 -0.20 25.44 -7.61
N ALA A 381 -0.42 24.16 -7.95
CA ALA A 381 0.52 23.08 -7.63
C ALA A 381 1.87 23.26 -8.34
N SER A 382 1.86 23.66 -9.62
CA SER A 382 3.07 23.96 -10.40
C SER A 382 3.84 25.12 -9.81
N SER A 383 3.15 26.18 -9.39
CA SER A 383 3.75 27.36 -8.74
C SER A 383 4.37 26.98 -7.39
N ALA A 384 3.65 26.21 -6.56
CA ALA A 384 4.17 25.75 -5.26
C ALA A 384 5.40 24.85 -5.44
N LEU A 385 5.41 23.97 -6.45
CA LEU A 385 6.52 23.10 -6.78
C LEU A 385 7.78 23.89 -7.12
N LEU A 386 7.69 24.88 -8.02
CA LEU A 386 8.83 25.74 -8.37
C LEU A 386 9.32 26.56 -7.15
N ASN A 387 8.42 27.10 -6.34
CA ASN A 387 8.77 27.83 -5.13
C ASN A 387 9.46 26.95 -4.09
N ALA A 388 9.04 25.68 -3.96
CA ALA A 388 9.71 24.70 -3.11
C ALA A 388 11.13 24.42 -3.59
N LEU A 389 11.34 24.24 -4.89
CA LEU A 389 12.67 24.03 -5.48
C LEU A 389 13.58 25.23 -5.29
N LYS A 390 13.06 26.48 -5.46
CA LYS A 390 13.79 27.70 -5.14
C LYS A 390 14.25 27.74 -3.69
N ARG A 391 13.32 27.48 -2.76
CA ARG A 391 13.60 27.45 -1.31
C ARG A 391 14.68 26.43 -0.97
N LEU A 392 14.59 25.22 -1.51
CA LEU A 392 15.56 24.14 -1.27
C LEU A 392 16.95 24.45 -1.85
N ALA A 393 17.01 25.13 -2.97
CA ALA A 393 18.25 25.53 -3.64
C ALA A 393 18.84 26.86 -3.11
N GLY A 394 18.16 27.55 -2.17
CA GLY A 394 18.58 28.86 -1.69
C GLY A 394 18.48 29.96 -2.73
N ILE A 395 17.58 29.85 -3.71
CA ILE A 395 17.33 30.79 -4.78
C ILE A 395 16.28 31.80 -4.30
N ASP A 396 16.49 33.08 -4.63
CA ASP A 396 15.54 34.15 -4.35
C ASP A 396 14.19 33.86 -5.03
N GLN A 397 13.09 34.11 -4.31
CA GLN A 397 11.74 33.84 -4.80
C GLN A 397 11.32 34.69 -5.99
N GLU A 398 11.95 35.86 -6.19
CA GLU A 398 11.69 36.75 -7.33
C GLU A 398 12.35 36.29 -8.63
N ILE A 399 13.25 35.30 -8.58
CA ILE A 399 13.93 34.77 -9.77
C ILE A 399 13.05 33.75 -10.46
N ASP A 400 12.76 33.95 -11.74
CA ASP A 400 12.06 32.99 -12.58
C ASP A 400 13.00 31.86 -13.00
N LEU A 401 12.66 30.62 -12.61
CA LEU A 401 13.39 29.41 -13.03
C LEU A 401 13.14 29.07 -14.50
N VAL A 402 11.95 29.38 -14.99
CA VAL A 402 11.52 29.22 -16.38
C VAL A 402 10.94 30.53 -16.85
N SER A 403 11.49 31.08 -17.92
CA SER A 403 11.02 32.36 -18.45
C SER A 403 9.61 32.24 -19.06
N SER A 404 8.83 33.33 -19.02
CA SER A 404 7.52 33.39 -19.70
C SER A 404 7.64 33.06 -21.20
N LYS A 405 8.73 33.48 -21.85
CA LYS A 405 9.03 33.18 -23.25
C LYS A 405 9.20 31.67 -23.53
N ALA A 406 9.62 30.89 -22.54
CA ALA A 406 9.70 29.44 -22.66
C ALA A 406 8.33 28.77 -22.38
N ILE A 407 7.47 29.37 -21.57
CA ILE A 407 6.13 28.86 -21.20
C ILE A 407 5.11 29.13 -22.31
N GLU A 408 5.09 30.33 -22.90
CA GLU A 408 4.11 30.75 -23.90
C GLU A 408 3.99 29.78 -25.12
N PRO A 409 5.09 29.30 -25.73
CA PRO A 409 4.98 28.30 -26.81
C PRO A 409 4.32 26.99 -26.39
N ILE A 410 4.53 26.55 -25.13
CA ILE A 410 3.90 25.35 -24.59
C ILE A 410 2.41 25.58 -24.40
N GLN A 411 2.00 26.76 -23.92
CA GLN A 411 0.60 27.14 -23.83
C GLN A 411 -0.06 27.20 -25.22
N GLN A 412 0.61 27.74 -26.22
CA GLN A 412 0.12 27.75 -27.58
C GLN A 412 -0.04 26.35 -28.17
N LEU A 413 0.94 25.47 -27.99
CA LEU A 413 0.86 24.06 -28.36
C LEU A 413 -0.36 23.43 -27.72
N LYS A 414 -0.50 23.58 -26.40
CA LYS A 414 -1.56 22.98 -25.60
C LYS A 414 -2.96 23.46 -26.02
N THR A 415 -3.14 24.75 -26.19
CA THR A 415 -4.47 25.33 -26.49
C THR A 415 -4.83 25.28 -27.97
N THR A 416 -3.92 25.66 -28.84
CA THR A 416 -4.17 25.82 -30.27
C THR A 416 -4.14 24.47 -31.01
N TYR A 417 -3.11 23.65 -30.74
CA TYR A 417 -2.89 22.41 -31.50
C TYR A 417 -3.48 21.18 -30.83
N LEU A 418 -3.47 21.11 -29.48
CA LEU A 418 -4.00 19.97 -28.72
C LEU A 418 -5.43 20.21 -28.21
N GLY A 419 -5.99 21.40 -28.39
CA GLY A 419 -7.38 21.72 -28.06
C GLY A 419 -7.70 21.75 -26.57
N SER A 420 -6.69 21.92 -25.69
CA SER A 420 -6.92 22.09 -24.25
C SER A 420 -7.61 23.44 -24.00
N LYS A 421 -8.59 23.45 -23.10
CA LYS A 421 -9.24 24.69 -22.65
C LYS A 421 -8.43 25.41 -21.57
N ASN A 422 -7.49 24.71 -20.92
CA ASN A 422 -6.66 25.27 -19.87
C ASN A 422 -5.29 25.67 -20.42
N PRO A 423 -4.94 26.96 -20.44
CA PRO A 423 -3.65 27.41 -20.88
C PRO A 423 -2.54 27.18 -19.85
N ARG A 424 -2.88 27.04 -18.56
CA ARG A 424 -1.90 26.92 -17.47
C ARG A 424 -1.14 25.60 -17.57
N LEU A 425 0.16 25.65 -17.30
CA LEU A 425 0.99 24.44 -17.29
C LEU A 425 0.71 23.59 -16.04
N HIS A 426 0.55 22.29 -16.27
CA HIS A 426 0.53 21.26 -15.25
C HIS A 426 1.92 21.01 -14.67
N THR A 427 1.98 20.22 -13.60
CA THR A 427 3.24 19.91 -12.89
C THR A 427 4.24 19.17 -13.76
N ASP A 428 3.81 18.27 -14.64
CA ASP A 428 4.68 17.58 -15.59
C ASP A 428 5.19 18.52 -16.70
N GLU A 429 4.30 19.35 -17.26
CA GLU A 429 4.65 20.32 -18.31
C GLU A 429 5.68 21.34 -17.80
N ILE A 430 5.51 21.86 -16.58
CA ILE A 430 6.49 22.80 -16.01
C ILE A 430 7.82 22.14 -15.65
N LEU A 431 7.83 20.86 -15.26
CA LEU A 431 9.07 20.12 -15.03
C LEU A 431 9.83 19.87 -16.33
N ILE A 432 9.14 19.60 -17.44
CA ILE A 432 9.76 19.50 -18.77
C ILE A 432 10.35 20.84 -19.18
N ALA A 433 9.61 21.95 -18.99
CA ALA A 433 10.10 23.29 -19.28
C ALA A 433 11.31 23.66 -18.41
N LEU A 434 11.29 23.30 -17.12
CA LEU A 434 12.42 23.48 -16.20
C LEU A 434 13.64 22.68 -16.65
N SER A 435 13.43 21.42 -17.06
CA SER A 435 14.51 20.56 -17.56
C SER A 435 15.16 21.13 -18.80
N SER A 436 14.37 21.65 -19.74
CA SER A 436 14.90 22.32 -20.93
C SER A 436 15.66 23.60 -20.58
N SER A 437 15.11 24.41 -19.66
CA SER A 437 15.78 25.63 -19.20
C SER A 437 17.08 25.37 -18.46
N ALA A 438 17.18 24.24 -17.73
CA ALA A 438 18.35 23.84 -16.95
C ALA A 438 19.60 23.59 -17.83
N TYR A 439 19.42 23.34 -19.12
CA TYR A 439 20.55 23.17 -20.05
C TYR A 439 21.40 24.43 -20.21
N GLU A 440 20.74 25.60 -20.24
CA GLU A 440 21.42 26.89 -20.46
C GLU A 440 21.44 27.78 -19.20
N ASN A 441 20.56 27.47 -18.20
CA ASN A 441 20.41 28.25 -16.98
C ASN A 441 20.92 27.50 -15.75
N PRO A 442 22.09 27.89 -15.19
CA PRO A 442 22.64 27.22 -13.99
C PRO A 442 21.74 27.32 -12.76
N ILE A 443 20.89 28.35 -12.65
CA ILE A 443 19.94 28.53 -11.55
C ILE A 443 18.82 27.51 -11.68
N ALA A 444 18.26 27.30 -12.86
CA ALA A 444 17.28 26.25 -13.14
C ALA A 444 17.86 24.86 -12.90
N ALA A 445 19.13 24.64 -13.30
CA ALA A 445 19.84 23.40 -13.04
C ALA A 445 20.05 23.14 -11.54
N ALA A 446 20.34 24.18 -10.76
CA ALA A 446 20.45 24.07 -9.30
C ALA A 446 19.10 23.68 -8.67
N ALA A 447 18.00 24.30 -9.07
CA ALA A 447 16.65 23.96 -8.61
C ALA A 447 16.27 22.52 -8.97
N MET A 448 16.57 22.05 -10.18
CA MET A 448 16.29 20.68 -10.59
C MET A 448 16.98 19.61 -9.71
N ARG A 449 18.20 19.88 -9.25
CA ARG A 449 18.91 18.95 -8.36
C ARG A 449 18.23 18.74 -7.02
N GLU A 450 17.34 19.63 -6.63
CA GLU A 450 16.60 19.57 -5.37
C GLU A 450 15.35 18.68 -5.41
N LEU A 451 14.91 18.23 -6.60
CA LEU A 451 13.73 17.36 -6.76
C LEU A 451 13.69 16.15 -5.83
N PRO A 452 14.79 15.41 -5.59
CA PRO A 452 14.76 14.27 -4.67
C PRO A 452 14.43 14.64 -3.22
N LYS A 453 14.67 15.88 -2.80
CA LYS A 453 14.36 16.35 -1.44
C LYS A 453 12.86 16.58 -1.18
N LEU A 454 12.04 16.56 -2.22
CA LEU A 454 10.58 16.66 -2.11
C LEU A 454 9.94 15.36 -1.64
N ARG A 455 10.65 14.24 -1.71
CA ARG A 455 10.13 12.94 -1.29
C ARG A 455 9.74 12.94 0.19
N GLY A 456 8.48 12.60 0.46
CA GLY A 456 7.91 12.56 1.80
C GLY A 456 7.44 13.93 2.33
N CYS A 457 7.62 15.02 1.58
CA CYS A 457 7.04 16.31 1.92
C CYS A 457 5.51 16.27 1.75
N ASP A 458 4.80 17.01 2.62
CA ASP A 458 3.34 17.15 2.52
C ASP A 458 2.98 18.31 1.59
N ILE A 459 1.99 18.09 0.73
CA ILE A 459 1.38 19.14 -0.09
C ILE A 459 -0.13 19.18 0.14
N HIS A 460 -0.68 20.39 0.28
CA HIS A 460 -2.12 20.61 0.29
C HIS A 460 -2.53 21.60 -0.80
N THR A 461 -3.64 21.31 -1.49
CA THR A 461 -4.23 22.16 -2.52
C THR A 461 -5.66 22.52 -2.16
N THR A 462 -6.07 23.76 -2.42
CA THR A 462 -7.43 24.25 -2.11
C THR A 462 -8.49 23.75 -3.09
N VAL A 463 -8.08 23.04 -4.15
CA VAL A 463 -8.97 22.46 -5.17
C VAL A 463 -8.50 21.06 -5.55
N ILE A 464 -9.41 20.25 -6.10
CA ILE A 464 -9.11 18.95 -6.67
C ILE A 464 -8.24 19.14 -7.92
N LEU A 465 -7.10 18.46 -7.95
CA LEU A 465 -6.16 18.53 -9.07
C LEU A 465 -6.56 17.59 -10.22
N SER A 466 -5.98 17.84 -11.39
CA SER A 466 -6.06 16.93 -12.54
C SER A 466 -5.31 15.61 -12.26
N GLY A 467 -5.68 14.53 -12.98
CA GLY A 467 -5.00 13.25 -12.85
C GLY A 467 -3.50 13.35 -13.12
N VAL A 468 -3.11 14.18 -14.09
CA VAL A 468 -1.69 14.42 -14.45
C VAL A 468 -0.92 15.03 -13.30
N ASP A 469 -1.47 16.05 -12.64
CA ASP A 469 -0.84 16.68 -11.49
C ASP A 469 -0.72 15.71 -10.31
N ILE A 470 -1.79 14.97 -10.03
CA ILE A 470 -1.81 13.94 -8.96
C ILE A 470 -0.70 12.90 -9.19
N ASP A 471 -0.61 12.37 -10.40
CA ASP A 471 0.38 11.35 -10.75
C ASP A 471 1.82 11.87 -10.70
N THR A 472 2.04 13.09 -11.15
CA THR A 472 3.37 13.73 -11.13
C THR A 472 3.83 13.97 -9.69
N LEU A 473 2.99 14.55 -8.84
CA LEU A 473 3.29 14.78 -7.43
C LEU A 473 3.56 13.46 -6.68
N LYS A 474 2.77 12.42 -7.00
CA LYS A 474 2.97 11.07 -6.44
C LYS A 474 4.30 10.44 -6.88
N LYS A 475 4.69 10.60 -8.17
CA LYS A 475 5.99 10.12 -8.68
C LYS A 475 7.17 10.84 -8.03
N LEU A 476 7.01 12.13 -7.72
CA LEU A 476 7.99 12.89 -6.92
C LEU A 476 8.03 12.47 -5.43
N GLY A 477 7.06 11.67 -4.99
CA GLY A 477 6.98 11.15 -3.62
C GLY A 477 6.36 12.12 -2.62
N LEU A 478 5.63 13.14 -3.09
CA LEU A 478 4.88 14.07 -2.23
C LEU A 478 3.60 13.41 -1.67
N ASN A 479 3.25 13.74 -0.44
CA ASN A 479 2.02 13.33 0.22
C ASN A 479 0.91 14.34 -0.07
N LEU A 480 0.17 14.12 -1.16
CA LEU A 480 -0.87 15.05 -1.61
C LEU A 480 -2.16 14.92 -0.78
N THR A 481 -2.69 16.07 -0.40
CA THR A 481 -4.09 16.26 0.02
C THR A 481 -4.71 17.40 -0.80
N SER A 482 -6.02 17.31 -1.07
CA SER A 482 -6.77 18.35 -1.76
C SER A 482 -8.08 18.62 -1.04
N ALA A 483 -8.48 19.88 -0.92
CA ALA A 483 -9.84 20.19 -0.50
C ALA A 483 -10.84 19.67 -1.56
N PRO A 484 -12.04 19.18 -1.15
CA PRO A 484 -12.99 18.55 -2.06
C PRO A 484 -13.81 19.58 -2.85
N HIS A 485 -13.13 20.54 -3.45
CA HIS A 485 -13.72 21.62 -4.25
C HIS A 485 -13.15 21.61 -5.66
N TYR A 486 -13.95 22.01 -6.63
CA TYR A 486 -13.46 22.33 -7.98
C TYR A 486 -13.11 23.81 -8.07
N GLU A 487 -12.27 24.16 -9.03
CA GLU A 487 -11.92 25.58 -9.33
C GLU A 487 -13.15 26.38 -9.78
N GLU A 488 -14.03 25.73 -10.57
CA GLU A 488 -15.35 26.28 -10.94
C GLU A 488 -16.43 25.36 -10.38
N GLU A 489 -17.61 25.91 -10.06
CA GLU A 489 -18.73 25.12 -9.53
C GLU A 489 -19.00 23.91 -10.43
N ASP A 490 -19.07 22.73 -9.82
CA ASP A 490 -19.41 21.44 -10.41
C ASP A 490 -18.52 20.89 -11.53
N ARG A 491 -17.40 21.50 -11.83
CA ARG A 491 -16.45 20.94 -12.82
C ARG A 491 -14.99 21.21 -12.50
N MET A 492 -14.16 20.25 -12.87
CA MET A 492 -12.73 20.48 -13.03
C MET A 492 -12.51 21.25 -14.32
N TYR A 493 -11.53 22.16 -14.34
CA TYR A 493 -11.16 22.95 -15.52
C TYR A 493 -10.94 22.07 -16.78
N HIS A 494 -10.60 20.82 -16.62
CA HIS A 494 -10.31 19.87 -17.70
C HIS A 494 -11.36 18.79 -17.91
N LYS A 495 -12.45 18.79 -17.15
CA LYS A 495 -13.49 17.78 -17.34
C LYS A 495 -14.26 18.13 -18.61
N ARG A 496 -14.23 17.22 -19.57
CA ARG A 496 -15.11 17.25 -20.75
C ARG A 496 -16.51 16.78 -20.38
#